data_d7ef0ccbf6d3021497abcb3dbad987bd
#
_entry.id   d7ef0ccbf6d3021497abcb3dbad987bd
#
_cell.length_a   1.000
_cell.length_b   1.000
_cell.length_c   1.000
_cell.angle_alpha   90.00
_cell.angle_beta   90.00
_cell.angle_gamma   90.00
#
_symmetry.space_group_name_H-M   'P 1'
#
loop_
_entity.id
_entity.type
_entity.pdbx_description
1 polymer ?
#
loop_
_entity_poly.entity_id
_entity_poly.type
_entity_poly.pdbx_seq_one_letter_code
_entity_poly.pdbx_strand_id
1 'polypeptide(L)'
;AGASWLTGVQPKKTRGADIRNGMSVDQMLAEGIGRSTPLPSLELGLQDVRMVGGCDSGYSCAYSNTIAWNSPTTPLPYETNPRRVFERLFGDGDTTDPVVRATRARQNRSLLDFVLGDAQRLGASLGAGDRRKLSDYLDSVREVERRIQNTEQRDGAELPTLDRPDGVPPTFEEHVELMSDLVAIAFQADLTRVVTLMYSREGGNRTYRAIGVPDAHHGLSHHQNDPARMARLQLIDQHHVAMLAHF
;
A
#
# COMPACT_ATOMS: atom_id res chain seq x y z
N ALA A 1 10.51 10.97 11.62
CA ALA A 1 9.14 10.57 11.27
C ALA A 1 9.18 9.66 10.05
N GLY A 2 8.32 8.60 10.03
CA GLY A 2 8.26 7.61 8.94
C GLY A 2 8.17 8.22 7.54
N ALA A 3 7.42 9.32 7.40
CA ALA A 3 7.26 10.05 6.16
C ALA A 3 8.55 10.58 5.51
N SER A 4 9.65 10.70 6.26
CA SER A 4 10.95 11.18 5.72
C SER A 4 11.78 10.06 5.08
N TRP A 5 11.46 8.80 5.34
CA TRP A 5 12.27 7.66 4.93
C TRP A 5 12.44 7.59 3.41
N LEU A 6 11.35 7.68 2.67
CA LEU A 6 11.36 7.55 1.22
C LEU A 6 11.28 8.89 0.48
N THR A 7 11.09 10.00 1.21
CA THR A 7 11.01 11.34 0.59
C THR A 7 12.28 12.17 0.74
N GLY A 8 13.10 11.88 1.75
CA GLY A 8 14.28 12.69 2.08
C GLY A 8 13.95 14.12 2.52
N VAL A 9 12.68 14.44 2.75
CA VAL A 9 12.19 15.78 3.08
C VAL A 9 11.74 15.83 4.54
N GLN A 10 11.99 16.96 5.22
CA GLN A 10 11.41 17.20 6.53
C GLN A 10 9.92 17.59 6.36
N PRO A 11 8.99 16.82 6.92
CA PRO A 11 7.57 17.13 6.84
C PRO A 11 7.23 18.47 7.50
N LYS A 12 6.26 19.19 6.96
CA LYS A 12 5.71 20.40 7.60
C LYS A 12 5.11 20.06 8.95
N LYS A 13 5.56 20.75 10.01
CA LYS A 13 5.01 20.57 11.34
C LYS A 13 3.59 21.12 11.42
N THR A 14 2.61 20.23 11.35
CA THR A 14 1.18 20.54 11.45
C THR A 14 0.41 19.33 11.94
N ARG A 15 -0.69 19.56 12.66
CA ARG A 15 -1.71 18.54 13.02
C ARG A 15 -2.96 18.63 12.15
N GLY A 16 -3.05 19.68 11.32
CA GLY A 16 -4.20 19.98 10.46
C GLY A 16 -4.16 19.26 9.12
N ALA A 17 -5.06 19.66 8.24
CA ALA A 17 -5.18 19.13 6.90
C ALA A 17 -4.12 19.69 5.92
N ASP A 18 -3.38 20.73 6.32
CA ASP A 18 -2.36 21.41 5.54
C ASP A 18 -1.01 20.67 5.56
N ILE A 19 -1.06 19.34 5.52
CA ILE A 19 0.12 18.46 5.46
C ILE A 19 0.95 18.77 4.21
N ARG A 20 2.28 18.69 4.37
CA ARG A 20 3.22 18.83 3.27
C ARG A 20 4.52 18.05 3.53
N ASN A 21 4.91 17.28 2.53
CA ASN A 21 6.12 16.47 2.51
C ASN A 21 6.79 16.55 1.13
N GLY A 22 7.45 15.50 0.67
CA GLY A 22 7.93 15.30 -0.69
C GLY A 22 7.23 14.12 -1.35
N MET A 23 7.35 13.99 -2.68
CA MET A 23 7.07 12.74 -3.35
C MET A 23 8.08 11.69 -2.90
N SER A 24 7.66 10.48 -2.64
CA SER A 24 8.54 9.39 -2.22
C SER A 24 9.20 8.68 -3.42
N VAL A 25 10.36 8.09 -3.19
CA VAL A 25 11.16 7.44 -4.25
C VAL A 25 10.41 6.29 -4.92
N ASP A 26 9.59 5.54 -4.17
CA ASP A 26 8.72 4.49 -4.71
C ASP A 26 7.73 5.04 -5.73
N GLN A 27 7.17 6.22 -5.48
CA GLN A 27 6.23 6.85 -6.41
C GLN A 27 6.95 7.45 -7.63
N MET A 28 8.16 7.96 -7.48
CA MET A 28 9.01 8.33 -8.63
C MET A 28 9.32 7.11 -9.51
N LEU A 29 9.61 5.95 -8.90
CA LEU A 29 9.80 4.69 -9.62
C LEU A 29 8.51 4.23 -10.30
N ALA A 30 7.36 4.34 -9.63
CA ALA A 30 6.06 3.99 -10.18
C ALA A 30 5.72 4.82 -11.43
N GLU A 31 6.05 6.10 -11.45
CA GLU A 31 5.91 6.94 -12.66
C GLU A 31 6.78 6.45 -13.82
N GLY A 32 7.98 5.93 -13.54
CA GLY A 32 8.94 5.45 -14.55
C GLY A 32 8.63 4.05 -15.05
N ILE A 33 8.52 3.07 -14.15
CA ILE A 33 8.44 1.63 -14.48
C ILE A 33 7.08 0.99 -14.17
N GLY A 34 6.22 1.66 -13.40
CA GLY A 34 4.91 1.12 -12.99
C GLY A 34 3.80 1.33 -14.02
N ARG A 35 3.96 2.25 -14.98
CA ARG A 35 2.90 2.59 -15.94
C ARG A 35 2.51 1.45 -16.89
N SER A 36 3.40 0.48 -17.10
CA SER A 36 3.17 -0.68 -17.95
C SER A 36 2.60 -1.89 -17.18
N THR A 37 2.39 -1.77 -15.87
CA THR A 37 1.80 -2.81 -15.03
C THR A 37 0.36 -2.49 -14.65
N PRO A 38 -0.48 -3.48 -14.31
CA PRO A 38 -1.84 -3.27 -13.82
C PRO A 38 -1.90 -2.36 -12.60
N LEU A 39 -0.94 -2.49 -11.67
CA LEU A 39 -0.77 -1.65 -10.50
C LEU A 39 0.55 -0.90 -10.61
N PRO A 40 0.56 0.45 -10.73
CA PRO A 40 1.81 1.22 -10.78
C PRO A 40 2.67 1.02 -9.54
N SER A 41 2.04 0.91 -8.37
CA SER A 41 2.66 0.60 -7.09
C SER A 41 1.68 -0.12 -6.16
N LEU A 42 2.21 -0.74 -5.11
CA LEU A 42 1.44 -1.42 -4.09
C LEU A 42 1.98 -1.03 -2.71
N GLU A 43 1.14 -0.38 -1.91
CA GLU A 43 1.48 0.09 -0.58
C GLU A 43 0.87 -0.85 0.46
N LEU A 44 1.73 -1.50 1.24
CA LEU A 44 1.37 -2.53 2.21
C LEU A 44 1.92 -2.23 3.60
N GLY A 45 1.24 -2.75 4.61
CA GLY A 45 1.68 -2.69 6.00
C GLY A 45 1.07 -3.79 6.85
N LEU A 46 1.57 -3.93 8.08
CA LEU A 46 1.19 -5.01 9.00
C LEU A 46 0.54 -4.49 10.28
N GLN A 47 0.22 -3.21 10.34
CA GLN A 47 -0.45 -2.58 11.47
C GLN A 47 -1.54 -1.64 10.98
N ASP A 48 -2.62 -1.50 11.76
CA ASP A 48 -3.73 -0.62 11.42
C ASP A 48 -3.29 0.83 11.15
N VAL A 49 -3.97 1.45 10.18
CA VAL A 49 -3.70 2.81 9.72
C VAL A 49 -4.60 3.80 10.44
N ARG A 50 -3.98 4.86 10.97
CA ARG A 50 -4.70 6.05 11.44
C ARG A 50 -4.17 7.28 10.73
N MET A 51 -4.93 7.80 9.77
CA MET A 51 -4.49 8.91 8.91
C MET A 51 -4.85 10.30 9.44
N VAL A 52 -5.79 10.41 10.39
CA VAL A 52 -6.28 11.68 10.94
C VAL A 52 -5.89 11.88 12.38
N GLY A 53 -5.75 13.14 12.79
CA GLY A 53 -5.37 13.56 14.13
C GLY A 53 -3.86 13.72 14.32
N GLY A 54 -3.46 14.04 15.55
CA GLY A 54 -2.06 14.18 15.95
C GLY A 54 -1.53 12.87 16.52
N CYS A 55 -0.44 12.35 15.97
CA CYS A 55 0.21 11.11 16.41
C CYS A 55 1.60 11.32 17.03
N ASP A 56 2.20 12.49 16.86
CA ASP A 56 3.50 12.85 17.39
C ASP A 56 3.52 14.33 17.78
N SER A 57 4.60 14.79 18.39
CA SER A 57 4.78 16.15 18.94
C SER A 57 4.56 17.27 17.92
N GLY A 58 3.29 17.55 17.60
CA GLY A 58 2.89 18.58 16.63
C GLY A 58 2.80 18.12 15.18
N TYR A 59 2.87 16.80 14.94
CA TYR A 59 2.75 16.22 13.58
C TYR A 59 1.45 15.44 13.39
N SER A 60 0.91 15.49 12.17
CA SER A 60 -0.25 14.73 11.77
C SER A 60 0.04 13.23 11.78
N CYS A 61 -0.99 12.41 12.04
CA CYS A 61 -0.92 10.97 11.94
C CYS A 61 -0.54 10.47 10.53
N ALA A 62 -0.87 11.22 9.49
CA ALA A 62 -0.45 10.92 8.12
C ALA A 62 1.07 10.73 7.99
N TYR A 63 1.87 11.54 8.70
CA TYR A 63 3.33 11.43 8.64
C TYR A 63 3.91 10.21 9.37
N SER A 64 3.20 9.71 10.39
CA SER A 64 3.65 8.54 11.16
C SER A 64 3.16 7.22 10.59
N ASN A 65 2.10 7.27 9.79
CA ASN A 65 1.38 6.07 9.33
C ASN A 65 1.46 5.87 7.81
N THR A 66 2.27 6.64 7.09
CA THR A 66 2.56 6.36 5.68
C THR A 66 3.98 6.75 5.32
N ILE A 67 4.62 5.93 4.49
CA ILE A 67 5.94 6.18 3.93
C ILE A 67 5.87 6.53 2.45
N ALA A 68 4.78 6.15 1.76
CA ALA A 68 4.54 6.41 0.36
C ALA A 68 3.75 7.72 0.15
N TRP A 69 4.22 8.59 -0.74
CA TRP A 69 3.65 9.90 -1.04
C TRP A 69 3.65 10.15 -2.54
N ASN A 70 2.47 10.20 -3.13
CA ASN A 70 2.31 10.43 -4.57
C ASN A 70 2.61 11.90 -4.96
N SER A 71 2.47 12.82 -4.03
CA SER A 71 2.79 14.24 -4.19
C SER A 71 3.14 14.85 -2.83
N PRO A 72 3.62 16.11 -2.78
CA PRO A 72 3.87 16.78 -1.50
C PRO A 72 2.70 16.83 -0.53
N THR A 73 1.47 16.68 -1.00
CA THR A 73 0.26 16.79 -0.19
C THR A 73 -0.61 15.53 -0.20
N THR A 74 -0.20 14.47 -0.90
CA THR A 74 -1.00 13.26 -1.12
C THR A 74 -0.28 12.03 -0.56
N PRO A 75 -0.48 11.70 0.74
CA PRO A 75 -0.01 10.44 1.30
C PRO A 75 -0.80 9.27 0.73
N LEU A 76 -0.15 8.14 0.52
CA LEU A 76 -0.78 6.89 0.09
C LEU A 76 -0.95 5.95 1.28
N PRO A 77 -2.20 5.71 1.73
CA PRO A 77 -2.45 4.72 2.76
C PRO A 77 -2.05 3.32 2.29
N TYR A 78 -1.45 2.55 3.18
CA TYR A 78 -1.14 1.14 2.90
C TYR A 78 -2.29 0.22 3.29
N GLU A 79 -2.43 -0.90 2.56
CA GLU A 79 -3.37 -1.96 2.89
C GLU A 79 -2.74 -2.95 3.87
N THR A 80 -3.50 -3.37 4.88
CA THR A 80 -3.06 -4.30 5.93
C THR A 80 -3.74 -5.66 5.85
N ASN A 81 -4.85 -5.77 5.13
CA ASN A 81 -5.63 -6.98 5.04
C ASN A 81 -5.20 -7.80 3.81
N PRO A 82 -4.60 -9.00 3.96
CA PRO A 82 -4.16 -9.84 2.85
C PRO A 82 -5.27 -10.17 1.86
N ARG A 83 -6.51 -10.35 2.33
CA ARG A 83 -7.66 -10.57 1.45
C ARG A 83 -7.88 -9.38 0.51
N ARG A 84 -7.82 -8.15 1.00
CA ARG A 84 -7.97 -6.95 0.17
C ARG A 84 -6.80 -6.76 -0.78
N VAL A 85 -5.58 -7.15 -0.35
CA VAL A 85 -4.42 -7.17 -1.23
C VAL A 85 -4.64 -8.15 -2.37
N PHE A 86 -5.11 -9.37 -2.06
CA PHE A 86 -5.47 -10.38 -3.07
C PHE A 86 -6.53 -9.85 -4.04
N GLU A 87 -7.62 -9.27 -3.52
CA GLU A 87 -8.69 -8.69 -4.33
C GLU A 87 -8.18 -7.53 -5.22
N ARG A 88 -7.24 -6.73 -4.72
CA ARG A 88 -6.59 -5.66 -5.50
C ARG A 88 -5.69 -6.19 -6.61
N LEU A 89 -5.02 -7.33 -6.39
CA LEU A 89 -4.13 -7.98 -7.36
C LEU A 89 -4.91 -8.77 -8.42
N PHE A 90 -5.93 -9.51 -8.01
CA PHE A 90 -6.60 -10.53 -8.83
C PHE A 90 -8.08 -10.24 -9.09
N GLY A 91 -8.66 -9.24 -8.45
CA GLY A 91 -10.09 -8.92 -8.49
C GLY A 91 -10.89 -9.64 -7.39
N ASP A 92 -12.17 -9.32 -7.29
CA ASP A 92 -13.09 -9.75 -6.21
C ASP A 92 -13.42 -11.26 -6.22
N GLY A 93 -12.69 -12.06 -7.00
CA GLY A 93 -12.90 -13.50 -7.13
C GLY A 93 -12.24 -14.31 -6.03
N ASP A 94 -12.81 -15.49 -5.81
CA ASP A 94 -12.22 -16.50 -4.93
C ASP A 94 -11.08 -17.28 -5.59
N THR A 95 -10.76 -16.96 -6.86
CA THR A 95 -9.84 -17.73 -7.69
C THR A 95 -9.02 -16.86 -8.62
N THR A 96 -7.81 -17.32 -8.92
CA THR A 96 -6.92 -16.79 -9.96
C THR A 96 -7.21 -17.37 -11.36
N ASP A 97 -8.31 -18.13 -11.54
CA ASP A 97 -8.69 -18.74 -12.83
C ASP A 97 -8.75 -17.69 -13.95
N PRO A 98 -7.99 -17.88 -15.04
CA PRO A 98 -7.92 -16.92 -16.15
C PRO A 98 -9.26 -16.63 -16.82
N VAL A 99 -10.13 -17.65 -16.97
CA VAL A 99 -11.43 -17.51 -17.64
C VAL A 99 -12.38 -16.65 -16.81
N VAL A 100 -12.39 -16.85 -15.48
CA VAL A 100 -13.20 -16.07 -14.55
C VAL A 100 -12.70 -14.62 -14.54
N ARG A 101 -11.40 -14.41 -14.50
CA ARG A 101 -10.76 -13.07 -14.54
C ARG A 101 -11.08 -12.33 -15.85
N ALA A 102 -10.92 -12.96 -17.01
CA ALA A 102 -11.22 -12.35 -18.29
C ALA A 102 -12.71 -11.95 -18.42
N THR A 103 -13.62 -12.76 -17.86
CA THR A 103 -15.05 -12.45 -17.87
C THR A 103 -15.34 -11.21 -17.00
N ARG A 104 -14.72 -11.10 -15.83
CA ARG A 104 -14.87 -9.94 -14.94
C ARG A 104 -14.24 -8.67 -15.52
N ALA A 105 -13.05 -8.79 -16.13
CA ALA A 105 -12.42 -7.65 -16.80
C ALA A 105 -13.34 -7.05 -17.88
N ARG A 106 -14.01 -7.89 -18.66
CA ARG A 106 -15.01 -7.43 -19.64
C ARG A 106 -16.22 -6.76 -19.03
N GLN A 107 -16.73 -7.28 -17.90
CA GLN A 107 -17.84 -6.66 -17.16
C GLN A 107 -17.45 -5.28 -16.57
N ASN A 108 -16.28 -5.18 -15.97
CA ASN A 108 -15.75 -3.95 -15.42
C ASN A 108 -15.51 -2.90 -16.51
N ARG A 109 -15.03 -3.29 -17.68
CA ARG A 109 -14.86 -2.40 -18.82
C ARG A 109 -16.19 -1.82 -19.30
N SER A 110 -17.22 -2.64 -19.43
CA SER A 110 -18.56 -2.18 -19.81
C SER A 110 -19.14 -1.18 -18.82
N LEU A 111 -18.88 -1.36 -17.52
CA LEU A 111 -19.29 -0.42 -16.46
C LEU A 111 -18.52 0.91 -16.56
N LEU A 112 -17.23 0.85 -16.83
CA LEU A 112 -16.38 2.06 -16.99
C LEU A 112 -16.78 2.86 -18.23
N ASP A 113 -17.05 2.21 -19.37
CA ASP A 113 -17.52 2.87 -20.58
C ASP A 113 -18.84 3.64 -20.33
N PHE A 114 -19.74 3.02 -19.54
CA PHE A 114 -20.99 3.68 -19.14
C PHE A 114 -20.72 4.91 -18.26
N VAL A 115 -19.86 4.80 -17.25
CA VAL A 115 -19.50 5.91 -16.33
C VAL A 115 -18.81 7.04 -17.09
N LEU A 116 -17.90 6.74 -18.01
CA LEU A 116 -17.22 7.73 -18.84
C LEU A 116 -18.20 8.49 -19.73
N GLY A 117 -19.16 7.79 -20.35
CA GLY A 117 -20.23 8.40 -21.15
C GLY A 117 -21.13 9.34 -20.35
N ASP A 118 -21.50 8.97 -19.13
CA ASP A 118 -22.28 9.81 -18.22
C ASP A 118 -21.50 11.06 -17.77
N ALA A 119 -20.23 10.89 -17.41
CA ALA A 119 -19.37 11.97 -16.97
C ALA A 119 -19.12 13.00 -18.09
N GLN A 120 -18.96 12.56 -19.34
CA GLN A 120 -18.84 13.47 -20.48
C GLN A 120 -20.11 14.29 -20.71
N ARG A 121 -21.29 13.68 -20.60
CA ARG A 121 -22.58 14.38 -20.68
C ARG A 121 -22.74 15.42 -19.57
N LEU A 122 -22.38 15.04 -18.33
CA LEU A 122 -22.41 15.94 -17.19
C LEU A 122 -21.46 17.12 -17.38
N GLY A 123 -20.24 16.88 -17.87
CA GLY A 123 -19.20 17.90 -18.10
C GLY A 123 -19.65 19.04 -19.02
N ALA A 124 -20.53 18.75 -19.99
CA ALA A 124 -21.07 19.74 -20.89
C ALA A 124 -21.98 20.79 -20.19
N SER A 125 -22.58 20.43 -19.05
CA SER A 125 -23.49 21.27 -18.27
C SER A 125 -22.84 22.01 -17.10
N LEU A 126 -21.57 21.71 -16.76
CA LEU A 126 -20.90 22.23 -15.58
C LEU A 126 -20.16 23.54 -15.79
N GLY A 127 -20.04 24.33 -14.72
CA GLY A 127 -19.18 25.54 -14.66
C GLY A 127 -17.68 25.18 -14.61
N ALA A 128 -16.80 26.16 -14.79
CA ALA A 128 -15.35 25.96 -14.91
C ALA A 128 -14.70 25.33 -13.67
N GLY A 129 -15.22 25.60 -12.46
CA GLY A 129 -14.71 25.03 -11.20
C GLY A 129 -15.05 23.55 -11.07
N ASP A 130 -16.27 23.17 -11.40
CA ASP A 130 -16.74 21.79 -11.28
C ASP A 130 -16.23 20.92 -12.43
N ARG A 131 -16.00 21.51 -13.61
CA ARG A 131 -15.30 20.82 -14.70
C ARG A 131 -13.89 20.36 -14.31
N ARG A 132 -13.15 21.12 -13.51
CA ARG A 132 -11.82 20.69 -13.01
C ARG A 132 -11.93 19.47 -12.11
N LYS A 133 -12.87 19.49 -11.15
CA LYS A 133 -13.11 18.31 -10.28
C LYS A 133 -13.53 17.08 -11.07
N LEU A 134 -14.37 17.27 -12.10
CA LEU A 134 -14.76 16.20 -13.00
C LEU A 134 -13.57 15.69 -13.82
N SER A 135 -12.65 16.56 -14.25
CA SER A 135 -11.41 16.17 -14.93
C SER A 135 -10.53 15.30 -14.05
N ASP A 136 -10.31 15.70 -12.79
CA ASP A 136 -9.52 14.92 -11.81
C ASP A 136 -10.16 13.54 -11.56
N TYR A 137 -11.49 13.49 -11.51
CA TYR A 137 -12.23 12.22 -11.41
C TYR A 137 -12.05 11.36 -12.67
N LEU A 138 -12.16 11.94 -13.87
CA LEU A 138 -11.97 11.24 -15.13
C LEU A 138 -10.56 10.72 -15.32
N ASP A 139 -9.55 11.43 -14.83
CA ASP A 139 -8.17 10.95 -14.83
C ASP A 139 -7.98 9.72 -13.94
N SER A 140 -8.68 9.68 -12.79
CA SER A 140 -8.72 8.48 -11.94
C SER A 140 -9.42 7.31 -12.62
N VAL A 141 -10.52 7.56 -13.35
CA VAL A 141 -11.25 6.53 -14.11
C VAL A 141 -10.39 5.99 -15.27
N ARG A 142 -9.67 6.86 -15.99
CA ARG A 142 -8.72 6.45 -17.05
C ARG A 142 -7.59 5.58 -16.51
N GLU A 143 -7.12 5.86 -15.31
CA GLU A 143 -6.12 5.02 -14.67
C GLU A 143 -6.66 3.61 -14.40
N VAL A 144 -7.92 3.48 -13.94
CA VAL A 144 -8.58 2.18 -13.77
C VAL A 144 -8.75 1.47 -15.12
N GLU A 145 -9.16 2.18 -16.17
CA GLU A 145 -9.28 1.64 -17.53
C GLU A 145 -7.94 1.10 -18.03
N ARG A 146 -6.86 1.86 -17.88
CA ARG A 146 -5.51 1.45 -18.25
C ARG A 146 -5.09 0.16 -17.53
N ARG A 147 -5.41 0.04 -16.24
CA ARG A 147 -5.14 -1.17 -15.45
C ARG A 147 -5.88 -2.38 -15.97
N ILE A 148 -7.16 -2.22 -16.34
CA ILE A 148 -7.95 -3.29 -16.96
C ILE A 148 -7.32 -3.72 -18.29
N GLN A 149 -6.97 -2.76 -19.16
CA GLN A 149 -6.33 -3.03 -20.45
C GLN A 149 -4.98 -3.76 -20.28
N ASN A 150 -4.15 -3.33 -19.34
CA ASN A 150 -2.88 -4.01 -19.04
C ASN A 150 -3.09 -5.44 -18.55
N THR A 151 -4.15 -5.67 -17.77
CA THR A 151 -4.52 -7.03 -17.32
C THR A 151 -4.99 -7.90 -18.47
N GLU A 152 -5.84 -7.37 -19.35
CA GLU A 152 -6.33 -8.09 -20.55
C GLU A 152 -5.21 -8.48 -21.52
N GLN A 153 -4.22 -7.59 -21.73
CA GLN A 153 -3.08 -7.86 -22.61
C GLN A 153 -2.14 -8.96 -22.07
N ARG A 154 -2.24 -9.29 -20.81
CA ARG A 154 -1.44 -10.31 -20.12
C ARG A 154 -2.19 -11.64 -19.91
N ASP A 155 -3.37 -11.79 -20.50
CA ASP A 155 -4.15 -13.03 -20.45
C ASP A 155 -3.38 -14.17 -21.13
N GLY A 156 -2.55 -14.86 -20.37
CA GLY A 156 -1.67 -15.95 -20.80
C GLY A 156 -0.53 -16.24 -19.86
N ALA A 157 -0.25 -15.36 -18.89
CA ALA A 157 0.69 -15.66 -17.82
C ALA A 157 0.05 -16.69 -16.87
N GLU A 158 0.65 -17.87 -16.75
CA GLU A 158 0.29 -18.86 -15.73
C GLU A 158 0.57 -18.23 -14.36
N LEU A 159 -0.50 -17.84 -13.67
CA LEU A 159 -0.40 -17.43 -12.26
C LEU A 159 -0.38 -18.67 -11.38
N PRO A 160 0.43 -18.68 -10.32
CA PRO A 160 0.30 -19.72 -9.31
C PRO A 160 -1.13 -19.78 -8.79
N THR A 161 -1.66 -21.00 -8.62
CA THR A 161 -2.98 -21.17 -8.00
C THR A 161 -2.85 -20.79 -6.54
N LEU A 162 -3.51 -19.72 -6.15
CA LEU A 162 -3.56 -19.24 -4.79
C LEU A 162 -5.02 -19.08 -4.37
N ASP A 163 -5.38 -19.67 -3.25
CA ASP A 163 -6.68 -19.46 -2.64
C ASP A 163 -6.74 -18.07 -2.01
N ARG A 164 -7.93 -17.46 -2.05
CA ARG A 164 -8.13 -16.15 -1.44
C ARG A 164 -7.98 -16.24 0.08
N PRO A 165 -7.14 -15.41 0.70
CA PRO A 165 -7.01 -15.37 2.16
C PRO A 165 -8.33 -15.02 2.86
N ASP A 166 -8.60 -15.63 4.00
CA ASP A 166 -9.82 -15.35 4.78
C ASP A 166 -9.78 -13.98 5.49
N GLY A 167 -8.60 -13.39 5.66
CA GLY A 167 -8.40 -12.10 6.32
C GLY A 167 -7.00 -11.96 6.88
N VAL A 168 -6.88 -11.23 8.00
CA VAL A 168 -5.61 -11.03 8.70
C VAL A 168 -5.30 -12.25 9.57
N PRO A 169 -4.14 -12.92 9.40
CA PRO A 169 -3.72 -14.03 10.23
C PRO A 169 -3.60 -13.65 11.71
N PRO A 170 -3.74 -14.62 12.64
CA PRO A 170 -3.73 -14.37 14.08
C PRO A 170 -2.36 -13.97 14.62
N THR A 171 -1.27 -14.44 14.01
CA THR A 171 0.09 -14.08 14.41
C THR A 171 0.73 -13.07 13.47
N PHE A 172 1.71 -12.37 13.98
CA PHE A 172 2.46 -11.38 13.19
C PHE A 172 3.30 -12.07 12.10
N GLU A 173 3.91 -13.17 12.45
CA GLU A 173 4.76 -14.00 11.60
C GLU A 173 3.95 -14.51 10.38
N GLU A 174 2.84 -15.15 10.61
CA GLU A 174 1.93 -15.61 9.53
C GLU A 174 1.44 -14.46 8.65
N HIS A 175 1.19 -13.30 9.25
CA HIS A 175 0.78 -12.11 8.49
C HIS A 175 1.92 -11.59 7.60
N VAL A 176 3.16 -11.56 8.10
CA VAL A 176 4.35 -11.20 7.31
C VAL A 176 4.54 -12.18 6.16
N GLU A 177 4.52 -13.49 6.43
CA GLU A 177 4.70 -14.55 5.44
C GLU A 177 3.66 -14.43 4.31
N LEU A 178 2.37 -14.36 4.67
CA LEU A 178 1.29 -14.25 3.69
C LEU A 178 1.38 -12.96 2.84
N MET A 179 1.73 -11.82 3.44
CA MET A 179 1.92 -10.58 2.69
C MET A 179 3.14 -10.66 1.77
N SER A 180 4.23 -11.32 2.21
CA SER A 180 5.42 -11.55 1.40
C SER A 180 5.13 -12.45 0.20
N ASP A 181 4.36 -13.52 0.41
CA ASP A 181 3.92 -14.41 -0.68
C ASP A 181 3.08 -13.68 -1.73
N LEU A 182 2.15 -12.83 -1.29
CA LEU A 182 1.36 -11.99 -2.21
C LEU A 182 2.24 -11.03 -3.00
N VAL A 183 3.27 -10.44 -2.38
CA VAL A 183 4.24 -9.57 -3.07
C VAL A 183 5.07 -10.36 -4.07
N ALA A 184 5.56 -11.55 -3.70
CA ALA A 184 6.34 -12.41 -4.59
C ALA A 184 5.53 -12.79 -5.84
N ILE A 185 4.28 -13.20 -5.66
CA ILE A 185 3.36 -13.50 -6.77
C ILE A 185 3.07 -12.26 -7.62
N ALA A 186 2.88 -11.09 -7.00
CA ALA A 186 2.64 -9.85 -7.72
C ALA A 186 3.84 -9.47 -8.62
N PHE A 187 5.07 -9.70 -8.16
CA PHE A 187 6.28 -9.51 -8.97
C PHE A 187 6.44 -10.57 -10.05
N GLN A 188 6.26 -11.86 -9.73
CA GLN A 188 6.36 -12.96 -10.70
C GLN A 188 5.36 -12.81 -11.86
N ALA A 189 4.16 -12.36 -11.54
CA ALA A 189 3.10 -12.10 -12.52
C ALA A 189 3.20 -10.72 -13.19
N ASP A 190 4.22 -9.91 -12.85
CA ASP A 190 4.41 -8.52 -13.29
C ASP A 190 3.15 -7.65 -13.11
N LEU A 191 2.39 -7.91 -12.04
CA LEU A 191 1.21 -7.12 -11.69
C LEU A 191 1.59 -5.74 -11.14
N THR A 192 2.74 -5.65 -10.51
CA THR A 192 3.40 -4.42 -10.11
C THR A 192 4.92 -4.60 -10.14
N ARG A 193 5.67 -3.50 -10.19
CA ARG A 193 7.14 -3.49 -10.11
C ARG A 193 7.65 -2.67 -8.94
N VAL A 194 6.73 -2.06 -8.20
CA VAL A 194 7.05 -1.18 -7.07
C VAL A 194 6.14 -1.53 -5.90
N VAL A 195 6.74 -1.93 -4.79
CA VAL A 195 6.04 -2.25 -3.55
C VAL A 195 6.71 -1.54 -2.38
N THR A 196 5.91 -0.96 -1.50
CA THR A 196 6.35 -0.57 -0.17
C THR A 196 5.67 -1.47 0.86
N LEU A 197 6.45 -2.13 1.72
CA LEU A 197 5.93 -2.96 2.80
C LEU A 197 6.48 -2.47 4.14
N MET A 198 5.59 -1.95 4.98
CA MET A 198 5.93 -1.45 6.30
C MET A 198 5.63 -2.49 7.37
N TYR A 199 6.63 -3.16 7.90
CA TYR A 199 6.49 -4.18 8.94
C TYR A 199 5.96 -3.61 10.25
N SER A 200 6.45 -2.42 10.63
CA SER A 200 6.05 -1.75 11.87
C SER A 200 6.12 -0.24 11.71
N ARG A 201 5.29 0.46 12.46
CA ARG A 201 5.37 1.92 12.57
C ARG A 201 6.47 2.31 13.56
N GLU A 202 7.11 3.45 13.31
CA GLU A 202 8.12 4.03 14.20
C GLU A 202 7.66 4.14 15.67
N GLY A 203 6.42 4.59 15.92
CA GLY A 203 5.81 4.68 17.24
C GLY A 203 4.99 3.45 17.65
N GLY A 204 5.27 2.28 17.06
CA GLY A 204 4.51 1.05 17.31
C GLY A 204 4.75 0.47 18.70
N ASN A 205 3.67 0.06 19.37
CA ASN A 205 3.72 -0.60 20.68
C ASN A 205 3.65 -2.13 20.58
N ARG A 206 4.03 -2.70 19.44
CA ARG A 206 4.07 -4.15 19.28
C ARG A 206 5.07 -4.77 20.24
N THR A 207 4.68 -5.89 20.84
CA THR A 207 5.53 -6.75 21.67
C THR A 207 5.85 -8.03 20.89
N TYR A 208 6.98 -8.64 21.17
CA TYR A 208 7.47 -9.83 20.47
C TYR A 208 7.62 -11.00 21.43
N ARG A 209 6.51 -11.38 22.05
CA ARG A 209 6.47 -12.42 23.09
C ARG A 209 6.91 -13.80 22.58
N ALA A 210 6.66 -14.08 21.31
CA ALA A 210 7.08 -15.34 20.67
C ALA A 210 8.60 -15.54 20.69
N ILE A 211 9.38 -14.46 20.67
CA ILE A 211 10.84 -14.50 20.76
C ILE A 211 11.36 -14.07 22.16
N GLY A 212 10.49 -14.09 23.18
CA GLY A 212 10.87 -13.77 24.55
C GLY A 212 11.00 -12.28 24.87
N VAL A 213 10.51 -11.36 24.02
CA VAL A 213 10.56 -9.91 24.24
C VAL A 213 9.16 -9.38 24.54
N PRO A 214 8.77 -9.24 25.80
CA PRO A 214 7.46 -8.73 26.20
C PRO A 214 7.34 -7.20 26.15
N ASP A 215 8.46 -6.50 26.01
CA ASP A 215 8.49 -5.05 25.98
C ASP A 215 8.01 -4.50 24.64
N ALA A 216 7.41 -3.30 24.66
CA ALA A 216 7.03 -2.61 23.42
C ALA A 216 8.27 -2.12 22.66
N HIS A 217 8.32 -2.40 21.35
CA HIS A 217 9.46 -2.05 20.47
C HIS A 217 9.86 -0.58 20.58
N HIS A 218 8.90 0.35 20.46
CA HIS A 218 9.21 1.78 20.57
C HIS A 218 9.84 2.15 21.91
N GLY A 219 9.37 1.57 23.02
CA GLY A 219 9.96 1.79 24.35
C GLY A 219 11.40 1.27 24.44
N LEU A 220 11.71 0.13 23.77
CA LEU A 220 13.06 -0.42 23.70
C LEU A 220 13.99 0.43 22.83
N SER A 221 13.49 1.07 21.76
CA SER A 221 14.30 1.94 20.90
C SER A 221 14.90 3.15 21.63
N HIS A 222 14.28 3.56 22.75
CA HIS A 222 14.82 4.56 23.67
C HIS A 222 15.69 3.91 24.75
N HIS A 223 16.61 3.03 24.39
CA HIS A 223 17.41 2.17 25.27
C HIS A 223 18.42 2.93 26.16
N GLN A 224 18.76 4.18 25.85
CA GLN A 224 19.72 5.01 26.62
C GLN A 224 21.05 4.30 26.92
N ASN A 225 21.51 3.46 26.00
CA ASN A 225 22.70 2.61 26.10
C ASN A 225 22.64 1.53 27.20
N ASP A 226 21.44 1.19 27.69
CA ASP A 226 21.23 0.05 28.57
C ASP A 226 21.50 -1.28 27.81
N PRO A 227 22.52 -2.09 28.21
CA PRO A 227 22.87 -3.30 27.50
C PRO A 227 21.73 -4.33 27.42
N ALA A 228 20.89 -4.42 28.45
CA ALA A 228 19.79 -5.38 28.49
C ALA A 228 18.65 -4.98 27.53
N ARG A 229 18.39 -3.70 27.38
CA ARG A 229 17.44 -3.18 26.39
C ARG A 229 17.97 -3.34 24.97
N MET A 230 19.26 -3.05 24.75
CA MET A 230 19.92 -3.23 23.45
C MET A 230 19.90 -4.69 23.01
N ALA A 231 20.17 -5.64 23.92
CA ALA A 231 20.10 -7.06 23.60
C ALA A 231 18.70 -7.51 23.17
N ARG A 232 17.63 -7.00 23.83
CA ARG A 232 16.25 -7.28 23.43
C ARG A 232 15.90 -6.65 22.09
N LEU A 233 16.35 -5.43 21.82
CA LEU A 233 16.15 -4.78 20.52
C LEU A 233 16.84 -5.57 19.41
N GLN A 234 18.06 -6.04 19.65
CA GLN A 234 18.79 -6.90 18.69
C GLN A 234 18.03 -8.20 18.37
N LEU A 235 17.35 -8.82 19.33
CA LEU A 235 16.50 -9.99 19.06
C LEU A 235 15.34 -9.63 18.11
N ILE A 236 14.70 -8.47 18.29
CA ILE A 236 13.65 -8.00 17.41
C ILE A 236 14.19 -7.75 16.00
N ASP A 237 15.35 -7.08 15.88
CA ASP A 237 15.96 -6.79 14.57
C ASP A 237 16.34 -8.09 13.83
N GLN A 238 16.93 -9.06 14.53
CA GLN A 238 17.22 -10.39 13.97
C GLN A 238 15.93 -11.10 13.51
N HIS A 239 14.87 -11.01 14.27
CA HIS A 239 13.57 -11.58 13.92
C HIS A 239 12.99 -10.94 12.66
N HIS A 240 13.04 -9.60 12.54
CA HIS A 240 12.60 -8.90 11.33
C HIS A 240 13.43 -9.28 10.10
N VAL A 241 14.75 -9.41 10.26
CA VAL A 241 15.64 -9.85 9.15
C VAL A 241 15.35 -11.29 8.76
N ALA A 242 15.09 -12.17 9.72
CA ALA A 242 14.72 -13.56 9.44
C ALA A 242 13.40 -13.65 8.65
N MET A 243 12.40 -12.85 9.02
CA MET A 243 11.14 -12.77 8.26
C MET A 243 11.35 -12.19 6.86
N LEU A 244 12.22 -11.19 6.70
CA LEU A 244 12.57 -10.66 5.38
C LEU A 244 13.31 -11.72 4.52
N ALA A 245 14.10 -12.59 5.12
CA ALA A 245 14.80 -13.67 4.42
C ALA A 245 13.85 -14.77 3.91
N HIS A 246 12.63 -14.87 4.41
CA HIS A 246 11.58 -15.71 3.86
C HIS A 246 11.15 -15.22 2.47
N PHE A 247 10.98 -13.91 2.30
CA PHE A 247 10.69 -13.26 1.02
C PHE A 247 11.84 -13.41 0.02
#